data_f9a633fd80dd5b4cad9a7cca98169220
#
_entry.id   f9a633fd80dd5b4cad9a7cca98169220
#
_cell.length_a   1.000
_cell.length_b   1.000
_cell.length_c   1.000
_cell.angle_alpha   90.00
_cell.angle_beta   90.00
_cell.angle_gamma   90.00
#
_symmetry.space_group_name_H-M   'P 1'
#
loop_
_entity.id
_entity.type
_entity.pdbx_description
1 polymer ?
#
loop_
_entity_poly.entity_id
_entity_poly.type
_entity_poly.pdbx_seq_one_letter_code
_entity_poly.pdbx_strand_id
1 'polypeptide(L)' 'MKLVTRFEAASRSTAQLHGLFREVFNAFSVAPRGSQERQDALASLENIEAELASRMPGL' A
#
# COMPACT_ATOMS: atom_id res chain seq x y z
N MET A 1 -7.43 9.01 -3.54
CA MET A 1 -7.75 7.70 -2.97
C MET A 1 -7.65 7.74 -1.46
N LYS A 2 -8.24 6.76 -0.81
CA LYS A 2 -8.18 6.70 0.65
C LYS A 2 -6.85 6.06 1.08
N LEU A 3 -6.22 6.65 2.08
CA LEU A 3 -4.97 6.13 2.63
C LEU A 3 -5.19 4.76 3.27
N VAL A 4 -4.34 3.80 2.93
CA VAL A 4 -4.32 2.49 3.58
C VAL A 4 -3.35 2.58 4.75
N THR A 5 -3.88 2.46 5.97
CA THR A 5 -3.06 2.54 7.18
C THR A 5 -2.39 1.20 7.46
N ARG A 6 -1.38 1.22 8.34
CA ARG A 6 -0.74 -0.03 8.80
C ARG A 6 -1.76 -0.94 9.48
N PHE A 7 -2.69 -0.35 10.25
CA PHE A 7 -3.72 -1.13 10.92
C PHE A 7 -4.61 -1.84 9.90
N GLU A 8 -5.03 -1.11 8.89
CA GLU A 8 -5.87 -1.68 7.83
C GLU A 8 -5.11 -2.77 7.07
N ALA A 9 -3.86 -2.53 6.74
CA ALA A 9 -3.03 -3.52 6.05
C ALA A 9 -2.88 -4.79 6.89
N ALA A 10 -2.70 -4.63 8.20
CA ALA A 10 -2.53 -5.78 9.11
C ALA A 10 -3.78 -6.66 9.16
N SER A 11 -4.96 -6.10 8.88
CA SER A 11 -6.22 -6.85 8.93
C SER A 11 -6.49 -7.64 7.63
N ARG A 12 -5.65 -7.47 6.60
CA ARG A 12 -5.85 -8.13 5.32
C ARG A 12 -5.00 -9.39 5.21
N SER A 13 -5.46 -10.35 4.39
CA SER A 13 -4.65 -11.52 4.08
C SER A 13 -3.48 -11.12 3.19
N THR A 14 -2.47 -11.97 3.13
CA THR A 14 -1.31 -11.72 2.27
C THR A 14 -1.72 -11.59 0.81
N ALA A 15 -2.61 -12.46 0.34
CA ALA A 15 -3.10 -12.40 -1.03
C ALA A 15 -3.85 -11.09 -1.30
N GLN A 16 -4.66 -10.65 -0.34
CA GLN A 16 -5.37 -9.37 -0.47
C GLN A 16 -4.40 -8.20 -0.52
N LEU A 17 -3.33 -8.26 0.25
CA LEU A 17 -2.32 -7.19 0.25
C LEU A 17 -1.62 -7.09 -1.10
N HIS A 18 -1.32 -8.22 -1.74
CA HIS A 18 -0.71 -8.19 -3.06
C HIS A 18 -1.63 -7.54 -4.09
N GLY A 19 -2.92 -7.88 -4.05
CA GLY A 19 -3.90 -7.27 -4.94
C GLY A 19 -4.05 -5.78 -4.67
N LEU A 20 -4.11 -5.41 -3.40
CA LEU A 20 -4.23 -4.02 -2.99
C LEU A 20 -3.00 -3.22 -3.39
N PHE A 21 -1.82 -3.79 -3.25
CA PHE A 21 -0.58 -3.15 -3.67
C PHE A 21 -0.65 -2.78 -5.15
N ARG A 22 -1.10 -3.71 -5.99
CA ARG A 22 -1.20 -3.48 -7.42
C ARG A 22 -2.18 -2.34 -7.73
N GLU A 23 -3.34 -2.35 -7.08
CA GLU A 23 -4.32 -1.28 -7.28
C GLU A 23 -3.77 0.07 -6.87
N VAL A 24 -3.11 0.13 -5.72
CA VAL A 24 -2.56 1.38 -5.21
C VAL A 24 -1.40 1.85 -6.08
N PHE A 25 -0.59 0.93 -6.57
CA PHE A 25 0.50 1.27 -7.48
C PHE A 25 -0.04 1.91 -8.77
N ASN A 26 -1.13 1.35 -9.30
CA ASN A 26 -1.76 1.94 -10.49
C ASN A 26 -2.28 3.34 -10.20
N ALA A 27 -2.91 3.53 -9.05
CA ALA A 27 -3.39 4.85 -8.64
C ALA A 27 -2.23 5.84 -8.51
N PHE A 28 -1.12 5.40 -7.94
CA PHE A 28 0.07 6.21 -7.80
C PHE A 28 0.59 6.64 -9.18
N SER A 29 0.63 5.69 -10.12
CA SER A 29 1.20 5.92 -11.45
C SER A 29 0.42 6.97 -12.24
N VAL A 30 -0.90 7.05 -12.06
CA VAL A 30 -1.74 7.98 -12.83
C VAL A 30 -2.03 9.26 -12.07
N ALA A 31 -1.69 9.35 -10.80
CA ALA A 31 -1.96 10.56 -10.01
C ALA A 31 -0.97 11.66 -10.39
N PRO A 32 -1.45 12.89 -10.52
CA PRO A 32 -0.56 14.01 -10.87
C PRO A 32 0.51 14.22 -9.81
N ARG A 33 1.67 14.67 -10.23
CA ARG A 33 2.75 15.01 -9.31
C ARG A 33 2.31 16.07 -8.32
N GLY A 34 2.66 15.88 -7.06
CA GLY A 34 2.35 16.83 -6.01
C GLY A 34 0.91 16.79 -5.53
N SER A 35 0.07 15.90 -6.09
CA SER A 35 -1.31 15.79 -5.65
C SER A 35 -1.38 15.05 -4.33
N GLN A 36 -2.45 15.31 -3.58
CA GLN A 36 -2.71 14.57 -2.34
C GLN A 36 -2.93 13.09 -2.64
N GLU A 37 -3.57 12.78 -3.76
CA GLU A 37 -3.77 11.39 -4.16
C GLU A 37 -2.46 10.65 -4.32
N ARG A 38 -1.47 11.29 -4.93
CA ARG A 38 -0.17 10.66 -5.12
C ARG A 38 0.53 10.44 -3.78
N GLN A 39 0.43 11.41 -2.87
CA GLN A 39 1.01 11.27 -1.54
C GLN A 39 0.33 10.15 -0.75
N ASP A 40 -1.00 10.08 -0.82
CA ASP A 40 -1.75 9.02 -0.14
C ASP A 40 -1.40 7.65 -0.71
N ALA A 41 -1.26 7.57 -2.03
CA ALA A 41 -0.88 6.31 -2.68
C ALA A 41 0.51 5.87 -2.25
N LEU A 42 1.47 6.80 -2.20
CA LEU A 42 2.82 6.46 -1.79
C LEU A 42 2.85 5.96 -0.35
N ALA A 43 2.18 6.68 0.56
CA ALA A 43 2.12 6.27 1.96
C ALA A 43 1.44 4.91 2.10
N SER A 44 0.39 4.67 1.30
CA SER A 44 -0.31 3.38 1.30
C SER A 44 0.62 2.26 0.86
N LEU A 45 1.39 2.47 -0.21
CA LEU A 45 2.36 1.48 -0.69
C LEU A 45 3.37 1.15 0.39
N GLU A 46 3.89 2.18 1.06
CA GLU A 46 4.86 1.98 2.14
C GLU A 46 4.27 1.15 3.28
N ASN A 47 3.02 1.44 3.65
CA ASN A 47 2.35 0.70 4.71
C ASN A 47 2.11 -0.76 4.32
N ILE A 48 1.71 -1.00 3.08
CA ILE A 48 1.48 -2.35 2.59
C ILE A 48 2.79 -3.13 2.53
N GLU A 49 3.85 -2.50 2.01
CA GLU A 49 5.16 -3.14 1.94
C GLU A 49 5.70 -3.48 3.32
N ALA A 50 5.55 -2.57 4.27
CA ALA A 50 6.03 -2.80 5.63
C ALA A 50 5.29 -3.99 6.26
N GLU A 51 3.99 -4.10 6.01
CA GLU A 51 3.21 -5.21 6.53
C GLU A 51 3.63 -6.53 5.88
N LEU A 52 3.80 -6.55 4.57
CA LEU A 52 4.25 -7.74 3.87
C LEU A 52 5.62 -8.17 4.33
N ALA A 53 6.52 -7.22 4.53
CA ALA A 53 7.87 -7.51 5.01
C ALA A 53 7.84 -8.15 6.41
N SER A 54 6.91 -7.69 7.26
CA SER A 54 6.80 -8.23 8.61
C SER A 54 6.29 -9.67 8.62
N ARG A 55 5.66 -10.12 7.51
CA ARG A 55 5.13 -11.47 7.40
C ARG A 55 6.11 -12.45 6.77
N MET A 56 7.29 -11.98 6.38
CA MET A 56 8.32 -12.81 5.76
C MET A 56 9.58 -12.78 6.62
N PRO A 57 9.50 -13.29 7.85
CA PRO A 57 10.63 -13.26 8.76
C PRO A 57 11.69 -14.26 8.36
N GLY A 58 12.92 -14.00 8.74
CA GLY A 58 13.93 -15.03 8.75
C GLY A 58 14.61 -15.31 7.44
N LEU A 59 14.70 -14.34 6.61
CA LEU A 59 15.61 -14.53 5.50
C LEU A 59 17.05 -14.34 5.95
#